data_d7f5b7d7ff68bccb7ce54045a03953a7
#
_entry.id   d7f5b7d7ff68bccb7ce54045a03953a7
#
_cell.length_a   1.000
_cell.length_b   1.000
_cell.length_c   1.000
_cell.angle_alpha   90.00
_cell.angle_beta   90.00
_cell.angle_gamma   90.00
#
_symmetry.space_group_name_H-M   'P 1'
#
loop_
_entity.id
_entity.type
_entity.pdbx_description
1 polymer ?
#
loop_
_entity_poly.entity_id
_entity_poly.type
_entity_poly.pdbx_seq_one_letter_code
_entity_poly.pdbx_strand_id
1 'polypeptide(L)'
;MRRARVARDDGKRVERERTMPSDQRRIFDSPASMLAVAIEEARQSLAEGGIPIGAAVFDQQGRLLGRGHNRRIQENDPSVHGETDAFRRAGRQRAYRDKIMVTTLAPCWYCSGLVRQFGIPRVIVGESINFRGGIDWLRENGIEVIDLHSAECVELLASFIRENAAIWNEDIGVA
;
A
#
# COMPACT_ATOMS: atom_id res chain seq x y z
N MET A 1 12.49 -47.44 -2.42
CA MET A 1 12.10 -46.01 -2.47
C MET A 1 11.93 -45.46 -1.05
N ARG A 2 12.91 -44.73 -0.52
CA ARG A 2 12.87 -44.10 0.81
C ARG A 2 12.27 -42.73 0.69
N ARG A 3 11.10 -42.48 1.32
CA ARG A 3 10.50 -41.14 1.42
C ARG A 3 11.34 -40.30 2.40
N ALA A 4 11.95 -39.23 1.90
CA ALA A 4 12.59 -38.23 2.72
C ALA A 4 11.55 -37.53 3.58
N ARG A 5 11.68 -37.59 4.90
CA ARG A 5 10.89 -36.76 5.84
C ARG A 5 11.44 -35.34 5.76
N VAL A 6 10.58 -34.41 5.31
CA VAL A 6 10.85 -32.97 5.44
C VAL A 6 10.76 -32.64 6.92
N ALA A 7 11.89 -32.33 7.54
CA ALA A 7 11.92 -31.81 8.90
C ALA A 7 11.22 -30.46 8.95
N ARG A 8 10.27 -30.30 9.84
CA ARG A 8 9.56 -29.03 10.06
C ARG A 8 10.50 -28.05 10.75
N ASP A 9 10.72 -26.90 10.12
CA ASP A 9 11.62 -25.83 10.58
C ASP A 9 10.89 -24.87 11.55
N ASP A 10 10.24 -25.44 12.56
CA ASP A 10 9.43 -24.68 13.52
C ASP A 10 10.29 -23.77 14.43
N GLY A 11 11.56 -24.12 14.67
CA GLY A 11 12.48 -23.34 15.50
C GLY A 11 12.91 -22.00 14.87
N LYS A 12 13.19 -21.99 13.58
CA LYS A 12 13.59 -20.77 12.86
C LYS A 12 12.44 -19.80 12.64
N ARG A 13 11.21 -20.29 12.65
CA ARG A 13 10.01 -19.46 12.59
C ARG A 13 9.81 -18.66 13.86
N VAL A 14 9.94 -19.30 15.03
CA VAL A 14 9.77 -18.65 16.35
C VAL A 14 10.88 -17.60 16.59
N GLU A 15 12.09 -17.85 16.13
CA GLU A 15 13.21 -16.92 16.29
C GLU A 15 13.08 -15.69 15.40
N ARG A 16 12.57 -15.85 14.16
CA ARG A 16 12.25 -14.73 13.26
C ARG A 16 11.11 -13.86 13.79
N GLU A 17 10.09 -14.46 14.40
CA GLU A 17 8.97 -13.72 14.98
C GLU A 17 9.39 -12.87 16.20
N ARG A 18 10.42 -13.28 16.95
CA ARG A 18 10.97 -12.52 18.09
C ARG A 18 11.82 -11.31 17.68
N THR A 19 12.40 -11.32 16.49
CA THR A 19 13.28 -10.25 15.99
C THR A 19 12.55 -9.21 15.13
N MET A 20 11.27 -9.42 14.82
CA MET A 20 10.48 -8.45 14.04
C MET A 20 10.13 -7.21 14.90
N PRO A 21 10.12 -6.01 14.29
CA PRO A 21 9.58 -4.82 14.93
C PRO A 21 8.16 -5.07 15.48
N SER A 22 7.81 -4.35 16.57
CA SER A 22 6.52 -4.54 17.25
C SER A 22 5.31 -4.41 16.33
N ASP A 23 5.39 -3.54 15.34
CA ASP A 23 4.36 -3.27 14.35
C ASP A 23 4.12 -4.49 13.42
N GLN A 24 5.16 -5.23 13.06
CA GLN A 24 5.06 -6.45 12.24
C GLN A 24 4.50 -7.67 12.99
N ARG A 25 4.39 -7.60 14.32
CA ARG A 25 3.77 -8.65 15.14
C ARG A 25 2.28 -8.42 15.37
N ARG A 26 1.79 -7.21 15.08
CA ARG A 26 0.39 -6.86 15.21
C ARG A 26 -0.42 -7.47 14.06
N ILE A 27 -1.59 -8.00 14.40
CA ILE A 27 -2.60 -8.44 13.43
C ILE A 27 -3.62 -7.31 13.25
N PHE A 28 -3.84 -6.93 12.02
CA PHE A 28 -4.85 -5.96 11.62
C PHE A 28 -6.04 -6.74 11.07
N ASP A 29 -7.16 -6.67 11.75
CA ASP A 29 -8.33 -7.55 11.56
C ASP A 29 -9.44 -6.93 10.69
N SER A 30 -9.29 -5.68 10.33
CA SER A 30 -10.31 -4.96 9.54
C SER A 30 -9.68 -4.06 8.48
N PRO A 31 -10.41 -3.78 7.37
CA PRO A 31 -9.98 -2.79 6.38
C PRO A 31 -9.64 -1.43 6.99
N ALA A 32 -10.40 -0.98 7.98
CA ALA A 32 -10.18 0.31 8.65
C ALA A 32 -8.88 0.29 9.47
N SER A 33 -8.57 -0.78 10.19
CA SER A 33 -7.32 -0.90 10.94
C SER A 33 -6.09 -0.97 10.03
N MET A 34 -6.23 -1.61 8.85
CA MET A 34 -5.19 -1.63 7.82
C MET A 34 -4.99 -0.25 7.19
N LEU A 35 -6.09 0.47 6.90
CA LEU A 35 -6.04 1.83 6.35
C LEU A 35 -5.34 2.81 7.30
N ALA A 36 -5.51 2.67 8.61
CA ALA A 36 -4.84 3.52 9.59
C ALA A 36 -3.32 3.52 9.42
N VAL A 37 -2.71 2.38 9.05
CA VAL A 37 -1.26 2.30 8.75
C VAL A 37 -0.90 3.13 7.53
N ALA A 38 -1.71 3.08 6.48
CA ALA A 38 -1.48 3.88 5.28
C ALA A 38 -1.68 5.39 5.55
N ILE A 39 -2.63 5.76 6.41
CA ILE A 39 -2.84 7.16 6.82
C ILE A 39 -1.64 7.69 7.62
N GLU A 40 -1.03 6.90 8.50
CA GLU A 40 0.20 7.28 9.19
C GLU A 40 1.32 7.58 8.18
N GLU A 41 1.49 6.77 7.15
CA GLU A 41 2.46 7.00 6.08
C GLU A 41 2.14 8.25 5.26
N ALA A 42 0.86 8.52 4.95
CA ALA A 42 0.46 9.74 4.26
C ALA A 42 0.78 11.00 5.07
N ARG A 43 0.54 10.97 6.37
CA ARG A 43 0.92 12.06 7.29
C ARG A 43 2.44 12.24 7.37
N GLN A 44 3.20 11.14 7.34
CA GLN A 44 4.65 11.18 7.29
C GLN A 44 5.14 11.88 6.03
N SER A 45 4.59 11.52 4.84
CA SER A 45 4.91 12.19 3.58
C SER A 45 4.66 13.69 3.66
N LEU A 46 3.51 14.10 4.21
CA LEU A 46 3.17 15.52 4.37
C LEU A 46 4.17 16.23 5.30
N ALA A 47 4.55 15.60 6.40
CA ALA A 47 5.52 16.16 7.35
C ALA A 47 6.92 16.31 6.73
N GLU A 48 7.25 15.50 5.75
CA GLU A 48 8.49 15.57 4.95
C GLU A 48 8.40 16.54 3.75
N GLY A 49 7.26 17.20 3.56
CA GLY A 49 7.02 18.12 2.45
C GLY A 49 6.60 17.45 1.13
N GLY A 50 6.22 16.18 1.18
CA GLY A 50 5.76 15.39 0.04
C GLY A 50 4.24 15.31 -0.10
N ILE A 51 3.79 14.63 -1.15
CA ILE A 51 2.36 14.40 -1.43
C ILE A 51 1.80 13.42 -0.39
N PRO A 52 0.71 13.74 0.34
CA PRO A 52 0.19 12.93 1.43
C PRO A 52 -0.56 11.67 0.95
N ILE A 53 0.17 10.78 0.29
CA ILE A 53 -0.32 9.47 -0.13
C ILE A 53 0.53 8.40 0.54
N GLY A 54 -0.12 7.54 1.32
CA GLY A 54 0.51 6.44 2.01
C GLY A 54 -0.09 5.10 1.61
N ALA A 55 0.70 4.05 1.74
CA ALA A 55 0.27 2.69 1.42
C ALA A 55 0.90 1.64 2.35
N ALA A 56 0.31 0.45 2.35
CA ALA A 56 0.82 -0.71 3.07
C ALA A 56 0.47 -2.00 2.34
N VAL A 57 1.28 -3.03 2.54
CA VAL A 57 1.05 -4.39 2.04
C VAL A 57 0.86 -5.31 3.23
N PHE A 58 -0.23 -6.06 3.22
CA PHE A 58 -0.55 -7.06 4.24
C PHE A 58 -0.66 -8.46 3.63
N ASP A 59 -0.51 -9.48 4.47
CA ASP A 59 -0.96 -10.82 4.12
C ASP A 59 -2.46 -11.00 4.47
N GLN A 60 -3.05 -12.13 4.04
CA GLN A 60 -4.47 -12.44 4.33
C GLN A 60 -4.75 -12.68 5.82
N GLN A 61 -3.74 -12.87 6.64
CA GLN A 61 -3.85 -12.99 8.08
C GLN A 61 -3.78 -11.63 8.79
N GLY A 62 -3.69 -10.54 8.02
CA GLY A 62 -3.62 -9.17 8.54
C GLY A 62 -2.25 -8.80 9.10
N ARG A 63 -1.16 -9.50 8.73
CA ARG A 63 0.18 -9.11 9.12
C ARG A 63 0.72 -8.07 8.16
N LEU A 64 1.29 -7.00 8.70
CA LEU A 64 1.97 -5.98 7.93
C LEU A 64 3.28 -6.54 7.35
N LEU A 65 3.47 -6.43 6.04
CA LEU A 65 4.67 -6.86 5.33
C LEU A 65 5.57 -5.68 4.94
N GLY A 66 4.97 -4.56 4.58
CA GLY A 66 5.68 -3.33 4.24
C GLY A 66 4.72 -2.15 4.24
N ARG A 67 5.24 -0.97 4.55
CA ARG A 67 4.52 0.31 4.52
C ARG A 67 5.40 1.38 3.89
N GLY A 68 4.80 2.37 3.28
CA GLY A 68 5.52 3.43 2.60
C GLY A 68 4.60 4.56 2.17
N HIS A 69 5.20 5.63 1.66
CA HIS A 69 4.48 6.81 1.22
C HIS A 69 5.06 7.36 -0.08
N ASN A 70 4.33 8.27 -0.71
CA ASN A 70 4.82 8.98 -1.89
C ASN A 70 6.08 9.77 -1.52
N ARG A 71 7.18 9.50 -2.21
CA ARG A 71 8.49 10.11 -1.97
C ARG A 71 9.04 10.78 -3.23
N ARG A 72 8.17 11.00 -4.19
CA ARG A 72 8.50 11.62 -5.46
C ARG A 72 9.27 12.94 -5.27
N ILE A 73 8.81 13.78 -4.36
CA ILE A 73 9.45 15.07 -4.06
C ILE A 73 10.71 14.87 -3.25
N GLN A 74 10.67 14.07 -2.19
CA GLN A 74 11.77 13.85 -1.25
C GLN A 74 12.99 13.20 -1.93
N GLU A 75 12.75 12.27 -2.88
CA GLU A 75 13.80 11.52 -3.58
C GLU A 75 14.07 12.07 -5.00
N ASN A 76 13.28 13.06 -5.46
CA ASN A 76 13.32 13.54 -6.84
C ASN A 76 13.19 12.37 -7.86
N ASP A 77 12.29 11.43 -7.56
CA ASP A 77 12.07 10.21 -8.34
C ASP A 77 10.57 10.01 -8.62
N PRO A 78 10.12 10.14 -9.89
CA PRO A 78 8.71 10.05 -10.24
C PRO A 78 8.11 8.65 -10.05
N SER A 79 8.92 7.64 -9.81
CA SER A 79 8.47 6.26 -9.65
C SER A 79 8.14 5.88 -8.20
N VAL A 80 8.49 6.70 -7.21
CA VAL A 80 8.31 6.37 -5.79
C VAL A 80 6.94 6.86 -5.31
N HIS A 81 5.89 6.12 -5.68
CA HIS A 81 4.54 6.28 -5.14
C HIS A 81 4.39 5.52 -3.81
N GLY A 82 3.34 5.80 -3.05
CA GLY A 82 3.08 5.13 -1.79
C GLY A 82 3.03 3.60 -1.94
N GLU A 83 2.31 3.11 -2.95
CA GLU A 83 2.16 1.69 -3.23
C GLU A 83 3.48 1.04 -3.65
N THR A 84 4.28 1.71 -4.48
CA THR A 84 5.59 1.18 -4.91
C THR A 84 6.60 1.17 -3.78
N ASP A 85 6.60 2.17 -2.90
CA ASP A 85 7.45 2.20 -1.71
C ASP A 85 7.05 1.10 -0.71
N ALA A 86 5.75 0.96 -0.41
CA ALA A 86 5.24 -0.10 0.43
C ALA A 86 5.57 -1.49 -0.13
N PHE A 87 5.39 -1.70 -1.44
CA PHE A 87 5.70 -2.94 -2.13
C PHE A 87 7.20 -3.27 -2.06
N ARG A 88 8.06 -2.29 -2.30
CA ARG A 88 9.52 -2.43 -2.19
C ARG A 88 9.93 -2.83 -0.78
N ARG A 89 9.34 -2.20 0.24
CA ARG A 89 9.63 -2.48 1.66
C ARG A 89 9.07 -3.83 2.14
N ALA A 90 7.98 -4.31 1.54
CA ALA A 90 7.48 -5.66 1.78
C ALA A 90 8.48 -6.73 1.31
N GLY A 91 9.40 -6.35 0.42
CA GLY A 91 10.42 -7.22 -0.11
C GLY A 91 9.87 -8.33 -1.02
N ARG A 92 10.76 -9.22 -1.45
CA ARG A 92 10.42 -10.32 -2.33
C ARG A 92 9.54 -11.36 -1.61
N GLN A 93 8.31 -11.53 -2.10
CA GLN A 93 7.39 -12.57 -1.64
C GLN A 93 7.41 -13.77 -2.61
N ARG A 94 7.16 -14.99 -2.10
CA ARG A 94 7.02 -16.19 -2.96
C ARG A 94 5.77 -16.14 -3.81
N ALA A 95 4.71 -15.52 -3.30
CA ALA A 95 3.44 -15.29 -3.98
C ALA A 95 2.84 -13.96 -3.52
N TYR A 96 2.08 -13.32 -4.40
CA TYR A 96 1.35 -12.09 -4.10
C TYR A 96 -0.18 -12.29 -4.18
N ARG A 97 -0.63 -13.49 -4.62
CA ARG A 97 -2.06 -13.83 -4.72
C ARG A 97 -2.77 -13.99 -3.36
N ASP A 98 -2.01 -13.90 -2.28
CA ASP A 98 -2.47 -13.93 -0.89
C ASP A 98 -2.13 -12.62 -0.16
N LYS A 99 -1.93 -11.53 -0.90
CA LYS A 99 -1.62 -10.23 -0.34
C LYS A 99 -2.77 -9.24 -0.55
N ILE A 100 -2.72 -8.18 0.26
CA ILE A 100 -3.67 -7.07 0.22
C ILE A 100 -2.82 -5.80 0.07
N MET A 101 -3.12 -4.99 -0.94
CA MET A 101 -2.60 -3.63 -1.06
C MET A 101 -3.58 -2.68 -0.39
N VAL A 102 -3.07 -1.79 0.45
CA VAL A 102 -3.86 -0.73 1.10
C VAL A 102 -3.25 0.60 0.73
N THR A 103 -4.07 1.57 0.34
CA THR A 103 -3.61 2.90 -0.06
C THR A 103 -4.62 3.97 0.35
N THR A 104 -4.16 5.17 0.68
CA THR A 104 -5.04 6.28 1.09
C THR A 104 -5.81 6.87 -0.07
N LEU A 105 -5.27 6.79 -1.30
CA LEU A 105 -5.88 7.27 -2.53
C LEU A 105 -6.07 6.12 -3.53
N ALA A 106 -7.06 6.22 -4.40
CA ALA A 106 -7.23 5.29 -5.52
C ALA A 106 -5.94 5.17 -6.34
N PRO A 107 -5.44 3.93 -6.60
CA PRO A 107 -4.18 3.72 -7.29
C PRO A 107 -4.19 4.33 -8.69
N CYS A 108 -3.15 5.06 -9.07
CA CYS A 108 -2.95 5.53 -10.44
C CYS A 108 -2.74 4.34 -11.41
N TRP A 109 -2.65 4.61 -12.72
CA TRP A 109 -2.45 3.55 -13.72
C TRP A 109 -1.17 2.75 -13.51
N TYR A 110 -0.10 3.40 -13.08
CA TYR A 110 1.17 2.77 -12.77
C TYR A 110 1.04 1.78 -11.59
N CYS A 111 0.44 2.22 -10.47
CA CYS A 111 0.22 1.38 -9.29
C CYS A 111 -0.84 0.31 -9.54
N SER A 112 -1.89 0.60 -10.32
CA SER A 112 -2.87 -0.39 -10.78
C SER A 112 -2.20 -1.48 -11.62
N GLY A 113 -1.26 -1.09 -12.49
CA GLY A 113 -0.44 -2.01 -13.27
C GLY A 113 0.41 -2.92 -12.39
N LEU A 114 1.02 -2.40 -11.31
CA LEU A 114 1.75 -3.18 -10.32
C LEU A 114 0.84 -4.23 -9.66
N VAL A 115 -0.32 -3.81 -9.15
CA VAL A 115 -1.31 -4.72 -8.53
C VAL A 115 -1.68 -5.86 -9.48
N ARG A 116 -1.99 -5.53 -10.74
CA ARG A 116 -2.35 -6.51 -11.78
C ARG A 116 -1.19 -7.42 -12.15
N GLN A 117 0.02 -6.87 -12.33
CA GLN A 117 1.22 -7.61 -12.72
C GLN A 117 1.56 -8.71 -11.70
N PHE A 118 1.49 -8.40 -10.41
CA PHE A 118 1.82 -9.35 -9.36
C PHE A 118 0.63 -10.20 -8.91
N GLY A 119 -0.57 -9.94 -9.45
CA GLY A 119 -1.78 -10.70 -9.15
C GLY A 119 -2.25 -10.53 -7.70
N ILE A 120 -2.09 -9.32 -7.14
CA ILE A 120 -2.64 -8.98 -5.82
C ILE A 120 -4.17 -8.95 -5.95
N PRO A 121 -4.91 -9.80 -5.21
CA PRO A 121 -6.33 -10.00 -5.47
C PRO A 121 -7.23 -8.94 -4.85
N ARG A 122 -6.71 -8.15 -3.90
CA ARG A 122 -7.51 -7.18 -3.13
C ARG A 122 -6.75 -5.88 -2.93
N VAL A 123 -7.46 -4.78 -3.17
CA VAL A 123 -7.01 -3.41 -2.86
C VAL A 123 -8.02 -2.76 -1.91
N ILE A 124 -7.54 -2.22 -0.79
CA ILE A 124 -8.32 -1.37 0.11
C ILE A 124 -7.90 0.07 -0.16
N VAL A 125 -8.88 0.92 -0.46
CA VAL A 125 -8.69 2.32 -0.85
C VAL A 125 -9.31 3.21 0.23
N GLY A 126 -8.58 4.22 0.66
CA GLY A 126 -9.09 5.22 1.58
C GLY A 126 -10.14 6.10 0.91
N GLU A 127 -9.83 6.60 -0.29
CA GLU A 127 -10.76 7.46 -1.05
C GLU A 127 -10.49 7.42 -2.55
N SER A 128 -11.49 7.82 -3.35
CA SER A 128 -11.43 7.96 -4.81
C SER A 128 -12.14 9.22 -5.33
N ILE A 129 -12.30 10.22 -4.45
CA ILE A 129 -12.99 11.50 -4.76
C ILE A 129 -12.01 12.47 -5.43
N ASN A 130 -10.84 12.69 -4.81
CA ASN A 130 -9.81 13.57 -5.36
C ASN A 130 -9.19 13.02 -6.65
N PHE A 131 -9.10 11.71 -6.76
CA PHE A 131 -8.59 11.04 -7.95
C PHE A 131 -9.16 9.62 -8.05
N ARG A 132 -9.78 9.30 -9.20
CA ARG A 132 -10.41 8.01 -9.40
C ARG A 132 -9.42 6.91 -9.80
N GLY A 133 -8.30 7.29 -10.38
CA GLY A 133 -7.24 6.35 -10.78
C GLY A 133 -7.72 5.21 -11.67
N GLY A 134 -7.15 4.03 -11.45
CA GLY A 134 -7.45 2.81 -12.19
C GLY A 134 -8.42 1.85 -11.48
N ILE A 135 -9.22 2.29 -10.48
CA ILE A 135 -10.04 1.37 -9.67
C ILE A 135 -11.11 0.63 -10.48
N ASP A 136 -11.71 1.25 -11.47
CA ASP A 136 -12.73 0.60 -12.30
C ASP A 136 -12.08 -0.48 -13.17
N TRP A 137 -10.93 -0.18 -13.77
CA TRP A 137 -10.14 -1.15 -14.51
C TRP A 137 -9.66 -2.31 -13.64
N LEU A 138 -9.27 -2.08 -12.38
CA LEU A 138 -8.92 -3.14 -11.44
C LEU A 138 -10.11 -4.08 -11.22
N ARG A 139 -11.31 -3.53 -10.98
CA ARG A 139 -12.55 -4.31 -10.81
C ARG A 139 -12.89 -5.13 -12.06
N GLU A 140 -12.80 -4.54 -13.25
CA GLU A 140 -13.01 -5.21 -14.53
C GLU A 140 -12.00 -6.37 -14.76
N ASN A 141 -10.82 -6.28 -14.17
CA ASN A 141 -9.81 -7.33 -14.22
C ASN A 141 -9.86 -8.30 -13.01
N GLY A 142 -10.99 -8.34 -12.30
CA GLY A 142 -11.26 -9.33 -11.25
C GLY A 142 -10.55 -9.07 -9.92
N ILE A 143 -10.07 -7.84 -9.69
CA ILE A 143 -9.47 -7.44 -8.41
C ILE A 143 -10.57 -6.85 -7.53
N GLU A 144 -10.67 -7.35 -6.31
CA GLU A 144 -11.59 -6.81 -5.30
C GLU A 144 -11.09 -5.44 -4.83
N VAL A 145 -11.87 -4.38 -5.08
CA VAL A 145 -11.56 -3.02 -4.63
C VAL A 145 -12.60 -2.58 -3.60
N ILE A 146 -12.13 -2.39 -2.36
CA ILE A 146 -12.92 -1.90 -1.22
C ILE A 146 -12.56 -0.43 -1.03
N ASP A 147 -13.45 0.47 -1.41
CA ASP A 147 -13.33 1.91 -1.14
C ASP A 147 -14.02 2.23 0.19
N LEU A 148 -13.26 2.74 1.16
CA LEU A 148 -13.75 3.04 2.49
C LEU A 148 -14.36 4.43 2.61
N HIS A 149 -14.27 5.25 1.56
CA HIS A 149 -14.78 6.63 1.53
C HIS A 149 -14.36 7.44 2.78
N SER A 150 -13.09 7.31 3.16
CA SER A 150 -12.52 7.94 4.35
C SER A 150 -12.48 9.46 4.20
N ALA A 151 -13.29 10.15 4.99
CA ALA A 151 -13.31 11.61 5.02
C ALA A 151 -11.93 12.20 5.38
N GLU A 152 -11.16 11.50 6.23
CA GLU A 152 -9.81 11.89 6.60
C GLU A 152 -8.85 11.83 5.40
N CYS A 153 -8.90 10.76 4.59
CA CYS A 153 -8.07 10.65 3.39
C CYS A 153 -8.44 11.72 2.38
N VAL A 154 -9.74 11.98 2.18
CA VAL A 154 -10.25 13.03 1.28
C VAL A 154 -9.69 14.39 1.68
N GLU A 155 -9.85 14.79 2.95
CA GLU A 155 -9.45 16.13 3.40
C GLU A 155 -7.94 16.29 3.41
N LEU A 156 -7.18 15.26 3.83
CA LEU A 156 -5.72 15.30 3.85
C LEU A 156 -5.15 15.63 2.46
N LEU A 157 -5.64 14.95 1.42
CA LEU A 157 -5.18 15.19 0.06
C LEU A 157 -5.77 16.47 -0.54
N ALA A 158 -7.06 16.75 -0.33
CA ALA A 158 -7.70 17.97 -0.83
C ALA A 158 -7.03 19.24 -0.29
N SER A 159 -6.62 19.23 0.98
CA SER A 159 -5.87 20.34 1.58
C SER A 159 -4.53 20.56 0.87
N PHE A 160 -3.79 19.48 0.65
CA PHE A 160 -2.52 19.55 -0.09
C PHE A 160 -2.71 20.08 -1.52
N ILE A 161 -3.72 19.59 -2.25
CA ILE A 161 -4.02 20.01 -3.63
C ILE A 161 -4.31 21.50 -3.71
N ARG A 162 -5.08 22.05 -2.75
CA ARG A 162 -5.40 23.49 -2.73
C ARG A 162 -4.15 24.36 -2.65
N GLU A 163 -3.14 23.92 -1.93
CA GLU A 163 -1.91 24.67 -1.70
C GLU A 163 -0.81 24.35 -2.72
N ASN A 164 -0.85 23.18 -3.35
CA ASN A 164 0.23 22.63 -4.17
C ASN A 164 -0.29 22.06 -5.51
N ALA A 165 -1.22 22.76 -6.18
CA ALA A 165 -1.87 22.27 -7.40
C ALA A 165 -0.88 21.89 -8.51
N ALA A 166 0.22 22.62 -8.68
CA ALA A 166 1.23 22.33 -9.68
C ALA A 166 1.92 20.99 -9.43
N ILE A 167 2.30 20.72 -8.17
CA ILE A 167 2.94 19.45 -7.75
C ILE A 167 1.97 18.28 -7.93
N TRP A 168 0.71 18.49 -7.58
CA TRP A 168 -0.34 17.49 -7.77
C TRP A 168 -0.55 17.15 -9.25
N ASN A 169 -0.68 18.17 -10.10
CA ASN A 169 -0.89 17.97 -11.54
C ASN A 169 0.29 17.22 -12.18
N GLU A 170 1.49 17.50 -11.74
CA GLU A 170 2.68 16.78 -12.18
C GLU A 170 2.61 15.29 -11.78
N ASP A 171 2.16 14.96 -10.55
CA ASP A 171 2.06 13.58 -10.06
C ASP A 171 1.06 12.74 -10.86
N ILE A 172 -0.06 13.34 -11.27
CA ILE A 172 -1.10 12.67 -12.06
C ILE A 172 -0.93 12.80 -13.57
N GLY A 173 0.14 13.45 -14.04
CA GLY A 173 0.44 13.62 -15.47
C GLY A 173 -0.51 14.57 -16.19
N VAL A 174 -1.06 15.57 -15.50
CA VAL A 174 -1.91 16.64 -16.04
C VAL A 174 -1.12 17.95 -15.92
N ALA A 175 -0.20 18.19 -16.84
CA ALA A 175 0.60 19.42 -16.90
C ALA A 175 0.10 20.35 -18.00
#